data_46f2132acdf80dc1ef06e888364a61c6
#
_entry.id   46f2132acdf80dc1ef06e888364a61c6
#
_cell.length_a   1.000
_cell.length_b   1.000
_cell.length_c   1.000
_cell.angle_alpha   90.00
_cell.angle_beta   90.00
_cell.angle_gamma   90.00
#
_symmetry.space_group_name_H-M   'P 1'
#
loop_
_entity.id
_entity.type
_entity.pdbx_description
1 polymer ?
#
loop_
_entity_poly.entity_id
_entity_poly.type
_entity_poly.pdbx_seq_one_letter_code
_entity_poly.pdbx_strand_id
1 'polypeptide(L)'
;MKKLSYVMAVLLLIVGCMAVLSGCDAAKEPEIPEGYQLYKNDDLSFAYPEGWSAKTGSVVTVINPAGVGNNITVVYEAKTSMYDDLTVESFNTMMKPSYEAMGMKVSNVTVEKKTPNGADVVQLADDAQMAGQSLAQTAYIVTSGEYTYTITVTEMTQDDQLVTTVFETIYTGK
;
A
#
# COMPACT_ATOMS: atom_id res chain seq x y z
N MET A 1 25.82 -16.81 53.62
CA MET A 1 24.61 -16.08 53.21
C MET A 1 24.86 -14.94 52.24
N LYS A 2 25.95 -14.16 52.31
CA LYS A 2 26.24 -13.04 51.38
C LYS A 2 26.51 -13.45 49.91
N LYS A 3 27.12 -14.64 49.67
CA LYS A 3 27.45 -15.15 48.33
C LYS A 3 26.23 -15.62 47.52
N LEU A 4 25.16 -16.08 48.19
CA LEU A 4 23.94 -16.52 47.53
C LEU A 4 23.13 -15.35 47.01
N SER A 5 23.20 -14.18 47.68
CA SER A 5 22.53 -12.96 47.28
C SER A 5 23.11 -12.34 46.00
N TYR A 6 24.43 -12.47 45.79
CA TYR A 6 25.11 -11.98 44.57
C TYR A 6 24.75 -12.82 43.33
N VAL A 7 24.62 -14.13 43.48
CA VAL A 7 24.27 -15.04 42.37
C VAL A 7 22.83 -14.79 41.92
N MET A 8 21.89 -14.57 42.85
CA MET A 8 20.53 -14.20 42.54
C MET A 8 20.41 -12.83 41.86
N ALA A 9 21.22 -11.84 42.29
CA ALA A 9 21.23 -10.51 41.66
C ALA A 9 21.79 -10.53 40.24
N VAL A 10 22.83 -11.36 39.97
CA VAL A 10 23.40 -11.51 38.63
C VAL A 10 22.44 -12.28 37.71
N LEU A 11 21.75 -13.32 38.21
CA LEU A 11 20.73 -14.05 37.44
C LEU A 11 19.53 -13.16 37.04
N LEU A 12 19.08 -12.27 37.95
CA LEU A 12 18.01 -11.31 37.66
C LEU A 12 18.44 -10.25 36.62
N LEU A 13 19.72 -9.85 36.63
CA LEU A 13 20.26 -8.91 35.63
C LEU A 13 20.37 -9.55 34.25
N ILE A 14 20.72 -10.83 34.15
CA ILE A 14 20.80 -11.58 32.87
C ILE A 14 19.38 -11.80 32.29
N VAL A 15 18.39 -12.12 33.12
CA VAL A 15 16.99 -12.26 32.66
C VAL A 15 16.41 -10.91 32.26
N GLY A 16 16.77 -9.82 32.93
CA GLY A 16 16.33 -8.45 32.57
C GLY A 16 16.93 -7.98 31.23
N CYS A 17 18.17 -8.35 30.90
CA CYS A 17 18.79 -7.99 29.62
C CYS A 17 18.26 -8.80 28.43
N MET A 18 17.76 -10.01 28.62
CA MET A 18 17.15 -10.80 27.53
C MET A 18 15.72 -10.32 27.16
N ALA A 19 15.05 -9.57 28.04
CA ALA A 19 13.73 -9.01 27.74
C ALA A 19 13.77 -7.70 26.94
N VAL A 20 14.94 -7.09 26.72
CA VAL A 20 15.10 -5.82 25.99
C VAL A 20 15.60 -6.03 24.54
N LEU A 21 15.89 -7.27 24.14
CA LEU A 21 16.35 -7.60 22.79
C LEU A 21 15.24 -8.09 21.84
N SER A 22 13.98 -8.08 22.28
CA SER A 22 12.82 -8.43 21.45
C SER A 22 12.05 -7.19 20.98
N GLY A 23 12.72 -6.25 20.34
CA GLY A 23 12.15 -4.97 19.93
C GLY A 23 12.64 -4.45 18.58
N CYS A 24 12.99 -5.36 17.66
CA CYS A 24 12.93 -5.08 16.23
C CYS A 24 11.89 -6.07 15.68
N ASP A 25 10.62 -5.72 15.74
CA ASP A 25 9.62 -6.33 14.87
C ASP A 25 10.03 -5.94 13.45
N ALA A 26 10.86 -6.78 12.82
CA ALA A 26 10.99 -6.74 11.38
C ALA A 26 9.58 -6.92 10.83
N ALA A 27 9.12 -5.98 10.01
CA ALA A 27 7.79 -6.03 9.42
C ALA A 27 7.60 -7.43 8.80
N LYS A 28 6.62 -8.17 9.32
CA LYS A 28 6.34 -9.53 8.86
C LYS A 28 5.61 -9.44 7.52
N GLU A 29 6.07 -10.22 6.53
CA GLU A 29 5.33 -10.35 5.27
C GLU A 29 3.89 -10.80 5.58
N PRO A 30 2.87 -10.08 5.08
CA PRO A 30 1.47 -10.37 5.39
C PRO A 30 1.05 -11.73 4.85
N GLU A 31 0.11 -12.38 5.53
CA GLU A 31 -0.51 -13.61 5.04
C GLU A 31 -1.46 -13.27 3.89
N ILE A 32 -1.40 -14.06 2.81
CA ILE A 32 -2.28 -13.86 1.66
C ILE A 32 -3.63 -14.52 1.96
N PRO A 33 -4.74 -13.77 1.92
CA PRO A 33 -6.06 -14.32 2.17
C PRO A 33 -6.47 -15.40 1.14
N GLU A 34 -7.37 -16.30 1.54
CA GLU A 34 -7.96 -17.30 0.64
C GLU A 34 -8.66 -16.59 -0.55
N GLY A 35 -8.48 -17.12 -1.77
CA GLY A 35 -9.02 -16.53 -3.00
C GLY A 35 -8.19 -15.37 -3.55
N TYR A 36 -7.01 -15.11 -2.97
CA TYR A 36 -6.07 -14.10 -3.45
C TYR A 36 -4.72 -14.71 -3.78
N GLN A 37 -3.98 -14.05 -4.66
CA GLN A 37 -2.61 -14.41 -5.05
C GLN A 37 -1.69 -13.19 -4.93
N LEU A 38 -0.38 -13.43 -4.84
CA LEU A 38 0.61 -12.39 -4.58
C LEU A 38 1.07 -11.73 -5.89
N TYR A 39 0.98 -10.40 -5.96
CA TYR A 39 1.83 -9.58 -6.81
C TYR A 39 3.14 -9.33 -6.06
N LYS A 40 4.27 -9.51 -6.72
CA LYS A 40 5.58 -9.23 -6.12
C LYS A 40 6.57 -8.78 -7.20
N ASN A 41 7.32 -7.72 -6.88
CA ASN A 41 8.57 -7.35 -7.53
C ASN A 41 9.68 -7.24 -6.48
N ASP A 42 10.84 -6.68 -6.83
CA ASP A 42 11.99 -6.61 -5.91
C ASP A 42 11.72 -5.74 -4.67
N ASP A 43 10.85 -4.73 -4.76
CA ASP A 43 10.66 -3.70 -3.74
C ASP A 43 9.27 -3.65 -3.12
N LEU A 44 8.28 -4.30 -3.73
CA LEU A 44 6.87 -4.19 -3.36
C LEU A 44 6.13 -5.51 -3.55
N SER A 45 5.26 -5.85 -2.61
CA SER A 45 4.27 -6.91 -2.80
C SER A 45 2.90 -6.50 -2.23
N PHE A 46 1.83 -7.10 -2.78
CA PHE A 46 0.46 -7.03 -2.29
C PHE A 46 -0.39 -8.15 -2.88
N ALA A 47 -1.55 -8.43 -2.29
CA ALA A 47 -2.46 -9.46 -2.77
C ALA A 47 -3.49 -8.91 -3.75
N TYR A 48 -3.88 -9.74 -4.74
CA TYR A 48 -4.95 -9.48 -5.69
C TYR A 48 -5.74 -10.76 -5.96
N PRO A 49 -7.02 -10.70 -6.42
CA PRO A 49 -7.87 -11.87 -6.57
C PRO A 49 -7.27 -12.96 -7.47
N GLU A 50 -7.41 -14.22 -7.07
CA GLU A 50 -7.11 -15.36 -7.93
C GLU A 50 -7.92 -15.31 -9.24
N GLY A 51 -7.33 -15.81 -10.31
CA GLY A 51 -7.96 -15.79 -11.63
C GLY A 51 -7.85 -14.45 -12.38
N TRP A 52 -7.38 -13.39 -11.73
CA TRP A 52 -6.99 -12.18 -12.44
C TRP A 52 -5.61 -12.34 -13.07
N SER A 53 -5.38 -11.68 -14.20
CA SER A 53 -4.10 -11.74 -14.92
C SER A 53 -3.35 -10.41 -14.83
N ALA A 54 -2.06 -10.48 -14.52
CA ALA A 54 -1.17 -9.33 -14.56
C ALA A 54 -0.50 -9.21 -15.94
N LYS A 55 -0.56 -8.01 -16.52
CA LYS A 55 0.14 -7.66 -17.76
C LYS A 55 1.13 -6.55 -17.46
N THR A 56 2.41 -6.89 -17.45
CA THR A 56 3.50 -5.96 -17.11
C THR A 56 4.07 -5.33 -18.38
N GLY A 57 4.06 -3.99 -18.42
CA GLY A 57 4.80 -3.18 -19.37
C GLY A 57 6.11 -2.66 -18.76
N SER A 58 6.71 -1.63 -19.39
CA SER A 58 7.99 -1.07 -18.93
C SER A 58 7.91 -0.31 -17.61
N VAL A 59 6.80 0.38 -17.36
CA VAL A 59 6.58 1.21 -16.16
C VAL A 59 5.18 1.03 -15.57
N VAL A 60 4.34 0.20 -16.18
CA VAL A 60 2.94 -0.03 -15.78
C VAL A 60 2.66 -1.53 -15.79
N THR A 61 2.07 -2.02 -14.71
CA THR A 61 1.44 -3.34 -14.66
C THR A 61 -0.06 -3.15 -14.48
N VAL A 62 -0.86 -3.78 -15.33
CA VAL A 62 -2.32 -3.82 -15.21
C VAL A 62 -2.73 -5.22 -14.79
N ILE A 63 -3.50 -5.30 -13.72
CA ILE A 63 -4.03 -6.55 -13.16
C ILE A 63 -5.55 -6.48 -13.24
N ASN A 64 -6.16 -7.38 -14.00
CA ASN A 64 -7.61 -7.38 -14.16
C ASN A 64 -8.17 -8.79 -14.39
N PRO A 65 -9.50 -8.98 -14.18
CA PRO A 65 -10.18 -10.18 -14.59
C PRO A 65 -10.22 -10.28 -16.14
N ALA A 66 -10.51 -11.45 -16.65
CA ALA A 66 -10.78 -11.63 -18.07
C ALA A 66 -12.10 -10.92 -18.43
N GLY A 67 -12.02 -9.69 -18.92
CA GLY A 67 -13.19 -8.90 -19.30
C GLY A 67 -13.13 -7.45 -18.82
N VAL A 68 -14.29 -6.79 -18.82
CA VAL A 68 -14.46 -5.41 -18.33
C VAL A 68 -14.88 -5.47 -16.86
N GLY A 69 -14.30 -4.62 -16.01
CA GLY A 69 -14.64 -4.58 -14.59
C GLY A 69 -13.58 -3.86 -13.76
N ASN A 70 -13.60 -4.15 -12.47
CA ASN A 70 -12.62 -3.65 -11.54
C ASN A 70 -11.21 -4.03 -12.01
N ASN A 71 -10.23 -3.18 -11.72
CA ASN A 71 -8.84 -3.45 -12.06
C ASN A 71 -7.89 -2.83 -11.04
N ILE A 72 -6.64 -3.31 -11.05
CA ILE A 72 -5.56 -2.71 -10.31
C ILE A 72 -4.49 -2.28 -11.33
N THR A 73 -4.05 -1.04 -11.22
CA THR A 73 -2.92 -0.53 -12.00
C THR A 73 -1.76 -0.21 -11.07
N VAL A 74 -0.58 -0.70 -11.38
CA VAL A 74 0.65 -0.38 -10.66
C VAL A 74 1.54 0.42 -11.59
N VAL A 75 1.83 1.66 -11.22
CA VAL A 75 2.79 2.53 -11.91
C VAL A 75 3.97 2.75 -10.98
N TYR A 76 5.19 2.83 -11.50
CA TYR A 76 6.34 3.23 -10.73
C TYR A 76 7.18 4.28 -11.45
N GLU A 77 7.77 5.16 -10.67
CA GLU A 77 8.67 6.22 -11.12
C GLU A 77 9.86 6.31 -10.17
N ALA A 78 10.91 7.05 -10.57
CA ALA A 78 12.03 7.32 -9.67
C ALA A 78 11.51 7.99 -8.38
N LYS A 79 12.12 7.63 -7.26
CA LYS A 79 11.74 8.14 -5.94
C LYS A 79 11.53 9.64 -5.94
N THR A 80 10.37 10.07 -5.45
CA THR A 80 10.00 11.48 -5.34
C THR A 80 9.39 11.78 -3.98
N SER A 81 9.62 12.98 -3.46
CA SER A 81 8.96 13.49 -2.25
C SER A 81 7.68 14.26 -2.55
N MET A 82 7.23 14.29 -3.80
CA MET A 82 6.05 15.08 -4.21
C MET A 82 4.78 14.66 -3.45
N TYR A 83 4.70 13.42 -3.03
CA TYR A 83 3.53 12.86 -2.34
C TYR A 83 3.63 12.88 -0.80
N ASP A 84 4.81 13.21 -0.23
CA ASP A 84 5.03 13.15 1.23
C ASP A 84 4.09 14.09 1.99
N ASP A 85 3.76 15.25 1.39
CA ASP A 85 2.87 16.26 1.94
C ASP A 85 1.58 16.43 1.13
N LEU A 86 1.15 15.36 0.42
CA LEU A 86 -0.08 15.40 -0.35
C LEU A 86 -1.28 15.68 0.56
N THR A 87 -2.10 16.61 0.15
CA THR A 87 -3.37 16.99 0.79
C THR A 87 -4.46 17.08 -0.27
N VAL A 88 -5.73 17.13 0.14
CA VAL A 88 -6.86 17.37 -0.78
C VAL A 88 -6.69 18.68 -1.53
N GLU A 89 -6.17 19.73 -0.89
CA GLU A 89 -5.94 21.03 -1.52
C GLU A 89 -4.84 20.95 -2.60
N SER A 90 -3.70 20.32 -2.28
CA SER A 90 -2.61 20.14 -3.24
C SER A 90 -3.01 19.22 -4.39
N PHE A 91 -3.78 18.16 -4.15
CA PHE A 91 -4.37 17.33 -5.20
C PHE A 91 -5.24 18.17 -6.14
N ASN A 92 -6.19 18.93 -5.60
CA ASN A 92 -7.09 19.77 -6.39
C ASN A 92 -6.34 20.81 -7.24
N THR A 93 -5.19 21.29 -6.76
CA THR A 93 -4.39 22.31 -7.45
C THR A 93 -3.46 21.71 -8.51
N MET A 94 -2.82 20.59 -8.21
CA MET A 94 -1.74 20.03 -9.04
C MET A 94 -2.21 18.89 -9.95
N MET A 95 -3.05 17.99 -9.44
CA MET A 95 -3.39 16.74 -10.13
C MET A 95 -4.75 16.81 -10.83
N LYS A 96 -5.77 17.35 -10.18
CA LYS A 96 -7.13 17.42 -10.71
C LYS A 96 -7.22 18.08 -12.11
N PRO A 97 -6.50 19.17 -12.43
CA PRO A 97 -6.52 19.74 -13.77
C PRO A 97 -6.06 18.77 -14.85
N SER A 98 -5.13 17.88 -14.55
CA SER A 98 -4.67 16.83 -15.47
C SER A 98 -5.74 15.77 -15.73
N TYR A 99 -6.47 15.35 -14.70
CA TYR A 99 -7.61 14.45 -14.85
C TYR A 99 -8.72 15.07 -15.70
N GLU A 100 -9.05 16.34 -15.44
CA GLU A 100 -10.05 17.09 -16.21
C GLU A 100 -9.66 17.25 -17.69
N ALA A 101 -8.37 17.49 -17.95
CA ALA A 101 -7.85 17.56 -19.32
C ALA A 101 -7.96 16.22 -20.08
N MET A 102 -7.97 15.09 -19.36
CA MET A 102 -8.21 13.75 -19.90
C MET A 102 -9.72 13.42 -20.02
N GLY A 103 -10.62 14.37 -19.70
CA GLY A 103 -12.06 14.18 -19.75
C GLY A 103 -12.63 13.45 -18.53
N MET A 104 -11.87 13.36 -17.45
CA MET A 104 -12.29 12.73 -16.20
C MET A 104 -12.74 13.81 -15.21
N LYS A 105 -13.93 13.66 -14.63
CA LYS A 105 -14.42 14.54 -13.55
C LYS A 105 -14.18 13.83 -12.23
N VAL A 106 -13.45 14.48 -11.31
CA VAL A 106 -13.09 13.93 -10.01
C VAL A 106 -13.83 14.68 -8.90
N SER A 107 -14.40 13.94 -7.95
CA SER A 107 -15.12 14.44 -6.77
C SER A 107 -14.83 13.57 -5.53
N ASN A 108 -15.29 14.01 -4.36
CA ASN A 108 -15.18 13.27 -3.09
C ASN A 108 -13.75 12.84 -2.73
N VAL A 109 -12.77 13.67 -3.06
CA VAL A 109 -11.35 13.37 -2.84
C VAL A 109 -11.04 13.30 -1.35
N THR A 110 -10.38 12.25 -0.92
CA THR A 110 -9.80 12.10 0.42
C THR A 110 -8.33 11.75 0.32
N VAL A 111 -7.52 12.21 1.28
CA VAL A 111 -6.10 11.88 1.39
C VAL A 111 -5.80 11.52 2.83
N GLU A 112 -5.22 10.34 3.04
CA GLU A 112 -4.88 9.83 4.37
C GLU A 112 -3.47 9.22 4.35
N LYS A 113 -2.72 9.39 5.46
CA LYS A 113 -1.45 8.69 5.68
C LYS A 113 -1.69 7.47 6.54
N LYS A 114 -1.19 6.31 6.12
CA LYS A 114 -1.40 5.01 6.78
C LYS A 114 -0.11 4.20 6.76
N THR A 115 -0.01 3.20 7.62
CA THR A 115 1.21 2.37 7.74
C THR A 115 0.89 0.88 7.79
N PRO A 116 0.31 0.30 6.71
CA PRO A 116 0.08 -1.15 6.67
C PRO A 116 1.43 -1.89 6.68
N ASN A 117 1.54 -2.91 7.52
CA ASN A 117 2.74 -3.76 7.63
C ASN A 117 4.06 -2.98 7.74
N GLY A 118 4.02 -1.78 8.35
CA GLY A 118 5.19 -0.91 8.50
C GLY A 118 5.58 -0.10 7.25
N ALA A 119 4.85 -0.22 6.14
CA ALA A 119 5.07 0.59 4.96
C ALA A 119 4.39 1.97 5.10
N ASP A 120 5.11 3.05 4.83
CA ASP A 120 4.52 4.40 4.77
C ASP A 120 3.72 4.54 3.48
N VAL A 121 2.40 4.72 3.60
CA VAL A 121 1.45 4.80 2.48
C VAL A 121 0.67 6.10 2.53
N VAL A 122 0.61 6.81 1.43
CA VAL A 122 -0.38 7.88 1.20
C VAL A 122 -1.53 7.26 0.43
N GLN A 123 -2.71 7.18 1.05
CA GLN A 123 -3.95 6.74 0.40
C GLN A 123 -4.69 7.96 -0.14
N LEU A 124 -4.97 7.94 -1.43
CA LEU A 124 -5.83 8.88 -2.13
C LEU A 124 -7.06 8.14 -2.63
N ALA A 125 -8.26 8.55 -2.23
CA ALA A 125 -9.49 7.99 -2.76
C ALA A 125 -10.36 9.08 -3.37
N ASP A 126 -11.04 8.76 -4.47
CA ASP A 126 -11.93 9.67 -5.18
C ASP A 126 -13.02 8.92 -5.95
N ASP A 127 -14.08 9.67 -6.29
CA ASP A 127 -15.06 9.28 -7.27
C ASP A 127 -14.73 9.97 -8.60
N ALA A 128 -14.66 9.20 -9.67
CA ALA A 128 -14.38 9.69 -11.00
C ALA A 128 -15.55 9.41 -11.97
N GLN A 129 -15.76 10.31 -12.92
CA GLN A 129 -16.66 10.09 -14.07
C GLN A 129 -15.85 10.23 -15.35
N MET A 130 -15.90 9.23 -16.20
CA MET A 130 -15.26 9.23 -17.51
C MET A 130 -16.20 8.61 -18.56
N ALA A 131 -16.44 9.32 -19.66
CA ALA A 131 -17.32 8.86 -20.75
C ALA A 131 -18.74 8.44 -20.29
N GLY A 132 -19.28 9.07 -19.24
CA GLY A 132 -20.60 8.76 -18.68
C GLY A 132 -20.63 7.57 -17.71
N GLN A 133 -19.50 6.95 -17.44
CA GLN A 133 -19.38 5.90 -16.42
C GLN A 133 -18.87 6.50 -15.11
N SER A 134 -19.43 6.06 -13.99
CA SER A 134 -18.94 6.38 -12.65
C SER A 134 -17.98 5.29 -12.19
N LEU A 135 -16.86 5.70 -11.60
CA LEU A 135 -15.80 4.86 -11.08
C LEU A 135 -15.50 5.32 -9.66
N ALA A 136 -15.17 4.39 -8.76
CA ALA A 136 -14.45 4.72 -7.53
C ALA A 136 -12.98 4.35 -7.72
N GLN A 137 -12.08 5.21 -7.24
CA GLN A 137 -10.65 4.97 -7.32
C GLN A 137 -10.02 5.10 -5.93
N THR A 138 -9.15 4.16 -5.60
CA THR A 138 -8.29 4.24 -4.43
C THR A 138 -6.86 3.99 -4.85
N ALA A 139 -6.01 5.00 -4.71
CA ALA A 139 -4.59 4.91 -5.00
C ALA A 139 -3.79 4.83 -3.70
N TYR A 140 -2.87 3.89 -3.63
CA TYR A 140 -1.89 3.73 -2.57
C TYR A 140 -0.52 4.11 -3.10
N ILE A 141 0.03 5.20 -2.60
CA ILE A 141 1.33 5.72 -3.00
C ILE A 141 2.35 5.30 -1.95
N VAL A 142 3.34 4.54 -2.38
CA VAL A 142 4.34 3.88 -1.51
C VAL A 142 5.73 4.14 -2.05
N THR A 143 6.64 4.59 -1.20
CA THR A 143 8.06 4.68 -1.55
C THR A 143 8.80 3.45 -1.03
N SER A 144 9.43 2.69 -1.93
CA SER A 144 10.28 1.56 -1.59
C SER A 144 11.52 1.49 -2.50
N GLY A 145 12.67 1.20 -1.92
CA GLY A 145 13.94 1.24 -2.65
C GLY A 145 14.21 2.60 -3.28
N GLU A 146 14.47 2.60 -4.58
CA GLU A 146 14.73 3.80 -5.39
C GLU A 146 13.49 4.29 -6.16
N TYR A 147 12.31 3.73 -5.87
CA TYR A 147 11.07 4.02 -6.60
C TYR A 147 9.94 4.50 -5.70
N THR A 148 9.06 5.28 -6.30
CA THR A 148 7.71 5.55 -5.79
C THR A 148 6.72 4.76 -6.63
N TYR A 149 5.91 3.94 -5.98
CA TYR A 149 4.87 3.10 -6.59
C TYR A 149 3.50 3.73 -6.34
N THR A 150 2.67 3.75 -7.35
CA THR A 150 1.25 4.09 -7.22
C THR A 150 0.42 2.86 -7.61
N ILE A 151 -0.24 2.26 -6.62
CA ILE A 151 -1.16 1.13 -6.80
C ILE A 151 -2.56 1.72 -6.83
N THR A 152 -3.22 1.73 -7.97
CA THR A 152 -4.58 2.26 -8.10
C THR A 152 -5.57 1.11 -8.29
N VAL A 153 -6.48 0.94 -7.34
CA VAL A 153 -7.66 0.10 -7.47
C VAL A 153 -8.77 0.96 -8.11
N THR A 154 -9.25 0.53 -9.27
CA THR A 154 -10.38 1.18 -9.96
C THR A 154 -11.58 0.24 -9.91
N GLU A 155 -12.68 0.74 -9.37
CA GLU A 155 -13.91 -0.01 -9.18
C GLU A 155 -15.01 0.53 -10.09
N MET A 156 -15.44 -0.28 -11.03
CA MET A 156 -16.66 -0.07 -11.82
C MET A 156 -17.90 -0.59 -11.07
N THR A 157 -17.68 -1.53 -10.17
CA THR A 157 -18.65 -2.07 -9.21
C THR A 157 -17.97 -2.10 -7.86
N GLN A 158 -18.62 -1.57 -6.85
CA GLN A 158 -18.10 -1.49 -5.49
C GLN A 158 -17.64 -2.86 -4.99
N ASP A 159 -16.42 -2.92 -4.49
CA ASP A 159 -15.76 -4.12 -3.94
C ASP A 159 -14.82 -3.71 -2.79
N ASP A 160 -15.42 -3.38 -1.66
CA ASP A 160 -14.70 -2.94 -0.46
C ASP A 160 -13.66 -3.99 0.01
N GLN A 161 -13.90 -5.28 -0.29
CA GLN A 161 -12.96 -6.34 0.06
C GLN A 161 -11.70 -6.26 -0.80
N LEU A 162 -11.83 -5.98 -2.09
CA LEU A 162 -10.68 -5.78 -2.98
C LEU A 162 -9.80 -4.64 -2.48
N VAL A 163 -10.40 -3.46 -2.24
CA VAL A 163 -9.69 -2.26 -1.75
C VAL A 163 -8.98 -2.55 -0.42
N THR A 164 -9.70 -3.17 0.54
CA THR A 164 -9.15 -3.52 1.86
C THR A 164 -8.02 -4.53 1.75
N THR A 165 -8.19 -5.60 0.96
CA THR A 165 -7.17 -6.66 0.84
C THR A 165 -5.90 -6.12 0.20
N VAL A 166 -6.00 -5.34 -0.87
CA VAL A 166 -4.81 -4.70 -1.48
C VAL A 166 -4.08 -3.87 -0.42
N PHE A 167 -4.80 -3.02 0.32
CA PHE A 167 -4.21 -2.17 1.36
C PHE A 167 -3.52 -2.98 2.47
N GLU A 168 -4.22 -3.92 3.08
CA GLU A 168 -3.74 -4.69 4.23
C GLU A 168 -2.55 -5.60 3.90
N THR A 169 -2.35 -5.90 2.62
CA THR A 169 -1.27 -6.77 2.16
C THR A 169 -0.11 -6.04 1.50
N ILE A 170 -0.14 -4.68 1.43
CA ILE A 170 1.03 -3.90 0.98
C ILE A 170 2.22 -4.19 1.91
N TYR A 171 3.34 -4.57 1.29
CA TYR A 171 4.59 -4.86 2.00
C TYR A 171 5.80 -4.44 1.15
N THR A 172 6.78 -3.80 1.79
CA THR A 172 7.98 -3.23 1.15
C THR A 172 9.28 -3.94 1.52
N GLY A 173 9.22 -5.07 2.21
CA GLY A 173 10.41 -5.87 2.55
C GLY A 173 11.34 -5.24 3.60
N LYS A 174 10.89 -4.21 4.34
CA LYS A 174 11.68 -3.51 5.38
C LYS A 174 11.32 -3.95 6.78
#